data_6b38777e81f32ef6a32bbdde994cd664
#
_entry.id   6b38777e81f32ef6a32bbdde994cd664
#
_cell.length_a   1.000
_cell.length_b   1.000
_cell.length_c   1.000
_cell.angle_alpha   90.00
_cell.angle_beta   90.00
_cell.angle_gamma   90.00
#
_symmetry.space_group_name_H-M   'P 1'
#
loop_
_entity.id
_entity.type
_entity.pdbx_description
1 polymer ?
#
loop_
_entity_poly.entity_id
_entity_poly.type
_entity_poly.pdbx_seq_one_letter_code
_entity_poly.pdbx_strand_id
1 'polypeptide(L)'
;MRILITNDDGYQAKGIKILAAIMKKFGEVTVIAPKSHQSGMSMAVSLGFKQIAHKDLGNGWHYVDATPASCVKFGLNILFEGNYPDVVVSGINHGSNAATASCYSGTLGAAAEGALNGIPSIGVSLDCLRPDADFS
;
A
#
# COMPACT_ATOMS: atom_id res chain seq x y z
N MET A 1 15.19 -9.54 -4.75
CA MET A 1 14.59 -8.55 -3.84
C MET A 1 13.11 -8.84 -3.72
N ARG A 2 12.57 -8.86 -2.52
CA ARG A 2 11.13 -9.04 -2.26
C ARG A 2 10.50 -7.70 -1.92
N ILE A 3 9.41 -7.38 -2.59
CA ILE A 3 8.79 -6.06 -2.57
C ILE A 3 7.33 -6.19 -2.15
N LEU A 4 6.95 -5.52 -1.08
CA LEU A 4 5.55 -5.37 -0.68
C LEU A 4 5.02 -4.05 -1.24
N ILE A 5 3.92 -4.11 -1.99
CA ILE A 5 3.24 -2.94 -2.55
C ILE A 5 1.86 -2.79 -1.93
N THR A 6 1.51 -1.57 -1.58
CA THR A 6 0.17 -1.18 -1.11
C THR A 6 -0.21 0.20 -1.63
N ASN A 7 -1.42 0.67 -1.33
CA ASN A 7 -1.90 2.03 -1.61
C ASN A 7 -3.09 2.39 -0.70
N ASP A 8 -3.65 3.57 -0.87
CA ASP A 8 -4.90 3.99 -0.23
C ASP A 8 -6.09 4.12 -1.20
N ASP A 9 -5.82 4.08 -2.51
CA ASP A 9 -6.85 4.14 -3.55
C ASP A 9 -7.57 2.80 -3.80
N GLY A 10 -7.06 1.71 -3.25
CA GLY A 10 -7.60 0.37 -3.41
C GLY A 10 -6.88 -0.49 -4.45
N TYR A 11 -7.07 -1.81 -4.38
CA TYR A 11 -6.33 -2.77 -5.22
C TYR A 11 -6.63 -2.66 -6.72
N GLN A 12 -7.76 -2.07 -7.10
CA GLN A 12 -8.15 -1.89 -8.52
C GLN A 12 -7.63 -0.60 -9.14
N ALA A 13 -7.07 0.29 -8.34
CA ALA A 13 -6.61 1.60 -8.81
C ALA A 13 -5.52 1.48 -9.89
N LYS A 14 -5.52 2.45 -10.81
CA LYS A 14 -4.55 2.51 -11.91
C LYS A 14 -3.11 2.65 -11.38
N GLY A 15 -2.92 3.49 -10.36
CA GLY A 15 -1.59 3.77 -9.81
C GLY A 15 -0.88 2.54 -9.28
N ILE A 16 -1.56 1.68 -8.50
CA ILE A 16 -0.95 0.47 -7.94
C ILE A 16 -0.63 -0.58 -9.01
N LYS A 17 -1.46 -0.66 -10.06
CA LYS A 17 -1.21 -1.58 -11.18
C LYS A 17 0.06 -1.21 -11.94
N ILE A 18 0.24 0.09 -12.20
CA ILE A 18 1.43 0.62 -12.86
C ILE A 18 2.66 0.44 -11.96
N LEU A 19 2.55 0.78 -10.68
CA LEU A 19 3.64 0.59 -9.73
C LEU A 19 4.08 -0.87 -9.67
N ALA A 20 3.16 -1.80 -9.55
CA ALA A 20 3.45 -3.23 -9.51
C ALA A 20 4.15 -3.71 -10.80
N ALA A 21 3.71 -3.24 -11.97
CA ALA A 21 4.32 -3.59 -13.25
C ALA A 21 5.78 -3.10 -13.34
N ILE A 22 6.05 -1.89 -12.85
CA ILE A 22 7.40 -1.32 -12.81
C ILE A 22 8.28 -2.09 -11.83
N MET A 23 7.79 -2.32 -10.62
CA MET A 23 8.56 -2.94 -9.54
C MET A 23 8.90 -4.43 -9.81
N LYS A 24 8.12 -5.13 -10.62
CA LYS A 24 8.45 -6.49 -11.10
C LYS A 24 9.77 -6.59 -11.82
N LYS A 25 10.29 -5.48 -12.36
CA LYS A 25 11.62 -5.44 -13.01
C LYS A 25 12.76 -5.54 -11.99
N PHE A 26 12.48 -5.28 -10.73
CA PHE A 26 13.48 -5.21 -9.64
C PHE A 26 13.41 -6.39 -8.69
N GLY A 27 12.33 -7.17 -8.71
CA GLY A 27 12.20 -8.31 -7.81
C GLY A 27 10.82 -8.95 -7.80
N GLU A 28 10.65 -9.83 -6.84
CA GLU A 28 9.37 -10.48 -6.56
C GLU A 28 8.43 -9.49 -5.88
N VAL A 29 7.25 -9.29 -6.45
CA VAL A 29 6.25 -8.34 -5.98
C VAL A 29 5.07 -9.07 -5.35
N THR A 30 4.75 -8.68 -4.13
CA THR A 30 3.50 -9.02 -3.44
C THR A 30 2.69 -7.74 -3.26
N VAL A 31 1.45 -7.73 -3.73
CA VAL A 31 0.53 -6.61 -3.57
C VAL A 31 -0.48 -6.95 -2.50
N ILE A 32 -0.60 -6.08 -1.49
CA ILE A 32 -1.61 -6.18 -0.43
C ILE A 32 -2.23 -4.79 -0.28
N ALA A 33 -3.43 -4.62 -0.80
CA ALA A 33 -4.07 -3.31 -0.87
C ALA A 33 -5.48 -3.33 -0.27
N PRO A 34 -6.01 -2.17 0.13
CA PRO A 34 -7.38 -2.07 0.57
C PRO A 34 -8.37 -2.56 -0.48
N LYS A 35 -9.45 -3.18 -0.03
CA LYS A 35 -10.57 -3.57 -0.89
C LYS A 35 -11.20 -2.38 -1.61
N SER A 36 -11.26 -1.24 -0.92
CA SER A 36 -11.86 0.01 -1.40
C SER A 36 -10.99 1.21 -1.06
N HIS A 37 -11.32 2.35 -1.64
CA HIS A 37 -10.62 3.61 -1.39
C HIS A 37 -10.62 4.01 0.10
N GLN A 38 -9.45 4.37 0.63
CA GLN A 38 -9.18 4.64 2.05
C GLN A 38 -8.45 5.98 2.26
N SER A 39 -8.81 7.01 1.51
CA SER A 39 -8.19 8.34 1.63
C SER A 39 -8.39 8.95 3.02
N GLY A 40 -7.40 9.68 3.49
CA GLY A 40 -7.44 10.41 4.75
C GLY A 40 -7.29 9.53 6.01
N MET A 41 -6.94 8.26 5.87
CA MET A 41 -6.82 7.33 6.99
C MET A 41 -5.49 7.40 7.74
N SER A 42 -4.48 8.10 7.19
CA SER A 42 -3.16 8.21 7.82
C SER A 42 -2.59 6.85 8.26
N MET A 43 -2.11 6.75 9.49
CA MET A 43 -1.67 5.51 10.12
C MET A 43 -2.78 4.76 10.87
N ALA A 44 -4.07 5.10 10.63
CA ALA A 44 -5.16 4.40 11.29
C ALA A 44 -5.07 2.89 11.01
N VAL A 45 -5.05 2.11 12.08
CA VAL A 45 -5.06 0.65 12.03
C VAL A 45 -6.45 0.19 12.39
N SER A 46 -6.96 -0.78 11.64
CA SER A 46 -8.21 -1.45 12.00
C SER A 46 -7.98 -2.29 13.25
N LEU A 47 -8.12 -1.65 14.41
CA LEU A 47 -8.05 -2.31 15.71
C LEU A 47 -9.47 -2.73 16.10
N GLY A 48 -9.63 -3.98 16.45
CA GLY A 48 -10.88 -4.47 17.00
C GLY A 48 -11.18 -5.90 16.61
N PHE A 49 -12.21 -6.44 17.26
CA PHE A 49 -12.70 -7.81 17.10
C PHE A 49 -13.45 -8.07 15.78
N LYS A 50 -13.36 -7.14 14.80
CA LYS A 50 -13.93 -7.36 13.48
C LYS A 50 -13.05 -8.34 12.71
N GLN A 51 -13.67 -9.37 12.16
CA GLN A 51 -13.01 -10.22 11.18
C GLN A 51 -12.63 -9.34 9.97
N ILE A 52 -11.34 -9.27 9.68
CA ILE A 52 -10.84 -8.57 8.51
C ILE A 52 -10.95 -9.51 7.32
N ALA A 53 -11.76 -9.15 6.32
CA ALA A 53 -11.88 -9.93 5.11
C ALA A 53 -10.60 -9.80 4.29
N HIS A 54 -9.99 -10.94 3.97
CA HIS A 54 -8.83 -11.06 3.09
C HIS A 54 -9.17 -11.97 1.92
N LYS A 55 -8.67 -11.63 0.73
CA LYS A 55 -8.79 -12.46 -0.45
C LYS A 55 -7.46 -12.51 -1.22
N ASP A 56 -7.01 -13.72 -1.50
CA ASP A 56 -5.94 -13.99 -2.45
C ASP A 56 -6.53 -13.98 -3.88
N LEU A 57 -6.01 -13.09 -4.72
CA LEU A 57 -6.44 -12.91 -6.11
C LEU A 57 -5.56 -13.68 -7.08
N GLY A 58 -4.52 -14.36 -6.60
CA GLY A 58 -3.50 -15.01 -7.41
C GLY A 58 -2.38 -14.05 -7.87
N ASN A 59 -1.29 -14.64 -8.39
CA ASN A 59 -0.13 -13.90 -8.91
C ASN A 59 0.51 -12.91 -7.91
N GLY A 60 0.42 -13.17 -6.61
CA GLY A 60 0.94 -12.30 -5.55
C GLY A 60 0.07 -11.07 -5.27
N TRP A 61 -1.18 -11.06 -5.72
CA TRP A 61 -2.14 -9.99 -5.44
C TRP A 61 -3.14 -10.40 -4.37
N HIS A 62 -3.32 -9.51 -3.39
CA HIS A 62 -4.26 -9.67 -2.28
C HIS A 62 -5.02 -8.38 -2.04
N TYR A 63 -6.28 -8.48 -1.60
CA TYR A 63 -6.92 -7.35 -0.96
C TYR A 63 -7.29 -7.67 0.49
N VAL A 64 -7.35 -6.64 1.30
CA VAL A 64 -7.79 -6.68 2.69
C VAL A 64 -8.82 -5.58 2.90
N ASP A 65 -9.94 -5.90 3.55
CA ASP A 65 -10.95 -4.89 3.89
C ASP A 65 -10.53 -4.11 5.14
N ALA A 66 -9.49 -3.31 4.97
CA ALA A 66 -8.82 -2.56 6.04
C ALA A 66 -8.10 -1.33 5.50
N THR A 67 -7.54 -0.53 6.40
CA THR A 67 -6.71 0.64 6.05
C THR A 67 -5.39 0.24 5.40
N PRO A 68 -4.71 1.15 4.67
CA PRO A 68 -3.40 0.85 4.09
C PRO A 68 -2.36 0.39 5.11
N ALA A 69 -2.27 1.04 6.26
CA ALA A 69 -1.36 0.61 7.34
C ALA A 69 -1.70 -0.80 7.85
N SER A 70 -2.99 -1.11 7.98
CA SER A 70 -3.44 -2.46 8.35
C SER A 70 -3.12 -3.51 7.28
N CYS A 71 -3.15 -3.14 5.99
CA CYS A 71 -2.74 -4.02 4.90
C CYS A 71 -1.25 -4.39 5.02
N VAL A 72 -0.39 -3.43 5.31
CA VAL A 72 1.04 -3.68 5.56
C VAL A 72 1.21 -4.59 6.77
N LYS A 73 0.58 -4.26 7.89
CA LYS A 73 0.65 -5.05 9.13
C LYS A 73 0.17 -6.49 8.91
N PHE A 74 -0.93 -6.67 8.21
CA PHE A 74 -1.44 -8.00 7.82
C PHE A 74 -0.40 -8.75 6.98
N GLY A 75 0.17 -8.11 5.98
CA GLY A 75 1.18 -8.71 5.13
C GLY A 75 2.39 -9.19 5.92
N LEU A 76 2.95 -8.33 6.76
CA LEU A 76 4.13 -8.64 7.54
C LEU A 76 3.90 -9.80 8.53
N ASN A 77 2.75 -9.83 9.20
CA ASN A 77 2.48 -10.80 10.25
C ASN A 77 1.92 -12.12 9.73
N ILE A 78 1.17 -12.11 8.63
CA ILE A 78 0.44 -13.28 8.13
C ILE A 78 1.09 -13.85 6.87
N LEU A 79 1.31 -13.03 5.83
CA LEU A 79 1.81 -13.55 4.57
C LEU A 79 3.33 -13.74 4.54
N PHE A 80 4.07 -12.88 5.21
CA PHE A 80 5.53 -13.00 5.29
C PHE A 80 6.01 -13.80 6.51
N GLU A 81 5.20 -13.94 7.55
CA GLU A 81 5.48 -14.76 8.74
C GLU A 81 6.90 -14.56 9.32
N GLY A 82 7.33 -13.31 9.46
CA GLY A 82 8.68 -12.97 9.95
C GLY A 82 9.78 -13.01 8.89
N ASN A 83 9.51 -13.52 7.68
CA ASN A 83 10.43 -13.44 6.55
C ASN A 83 10.14 -12.19 5.73
N TYR A 84 10.39 -11.03 6.31
CA TYR A 84 9.97 -9.72 5.82
C TYR A 84 10.44 -9.39 4.40
N PRO A 85 9.69 -8.54 3.67
CA PRO A 85 10.15 -8.01 2.39
C PRO A 85 11.37 -7.12 2.59
N ASP A 86 12.12 -6.92 1.52
CA ASP A 86 13.30 -6.05 1.54
C ASP A 86 12.92 -4.56 1.47
N VAL A 87 11.73 -4.27 0.94
CA VAL A 87 11.19 -2.90 0.83
C VAL A 87 9.67 -2.91 0.80
N VAL A 88 9.08 -1.87 1.38
CA VAL A 88 7.65 -1.54 1.25
C VAL A 88 7.52 -0.32 0.34
N VAL A 89 6.67 -0.40 -0.68
CA VAL A 89 6.38 0.72 -1.58
C VAL A 89 4.87 0.98 -1.58
N SER A 90 4.48 2.18 -1.18
CA SER A 90 3.07 2.59 -1.11
C SER A 90 2.75 3.61 -2.19
N GLY A 91 1.77 3.35 -3.03
CA GLY A 91 1.33 4.24 -4.11
C GLY A 91 0.94 3.47 -5.39
N ILE A 92 0.92 4.15 -6.52
CA ILE A 92 1.09 5.60 -6.73
C ILE A 92 -0.22 6.27 -6.35
N ASN A 93 -0.18 7.17 -5.37
CA ASN A 93 -1.35 7.92 -4.94
C ASN A 93 -1.81 8.89 -6.04
N HIS A 94 -3.11 8.98 -6.25
CA HIS A 94 -3.72 9.97 -7.12
C HIS A 94 -3.94 11.27 -6.32
N GLY A 95 -3.02 12.19 -6.43
CA GLY A 95 -2.97 13.44 -5.68
C GLY A 95 -1.70 13.60 -4.86
N SER A 96 -1.39 14.85 -4.53
CA SER A 96 -0.19 15.19 -3.76
C SER A 96 -0.30 14.75 -2.29
N ASN A 97 0.81 14.29 -1.74
CA ASN A 97 0.99 14.06 -0.29
C ASN A 97 2.02 15.03 0.31
N ALA A 98 2.20 16.20 -0.31
CA ALA A 98 3.16 17.21 0.14
C ALA A 98 2.67 17.98 1.37
N ALA A 99 3.61 18.55 2.11
CA ALA A 99 3.36 19.42 3.26
C ALA A 99 2.41 18.78 4.30
N THR A 100 1.42 19.52 4.78
CA THR A 100 0.46 19.05 5.80
C THR A 100 -0.39 17.87 5.35
N ALA A 101 -0.61 17.70 4.05
CA ALA A 101 -1.33 16.55 3.51
C ALA A 101 -0.64 15.21 3.85
N SER A 102 0.68 15.21 4.04
CA SER A 102 1.44 14.03 4.44
C SER A 102 0.97 13.43 5.77
N CYS A 103 0.56 14.26 6.72
CA CYS A 103 0.10 13.82 8.03
C CYS A 103 -1.22 13.01 7.98
N TYR A 104 -2.01 13.20 6.93
CA TYR A 104 -3.31 12.55 6.74
C TYR A 104 -3.30 11.49 5.65
N SER A 105 -2.15 11.27 5.01
CA SER A 105 -2.01 10.35 3.88
C SER A 105 -2.03 8.90 4.30
N GLY A 106 -2.95 8.12 3.75
CA GLY A 106 -2.93 6.66 3.86
C GLY A 106 -1.73 6.04 3.15
N THR A 107 -1.29 6.61 2.04
CA THR A 107 -0.08 6.22 1.30
C THR A 107 1.16 6.31 2.19
N LEU A 108 1.38 7.44 2.84
CA LEU A 108 2.52 7.64 3.72
C LEU A 108 2.37 6.90 5.05
N GLY A 109 1.13 6.76 5.55
CA GLY A 109 0.85 5.94 6.74
C GLY A 109 1.23 4.47 6.55
N ALA A 110 0.96 3.92 5.38
CA ALA A 110 1.38 2.56 5.04
C ALA A 110 2.92 2.42 4.95
N ALA A 111 3.60 3.39 4.34
CA ALA A 111 5.06 3.42 4.30
C ALA A 111 5.65 3.54 5.73
N ALA A 112 5.04 4.38 6.58
CA ALA A 112 5.45 4.53 7.97
C ALA A 112 5.29 3.22 8.76
N GLU A 113 4.22 2.45 8.54
CA GLU A 113 4.03 1.14 9.17
C GLU A 113 5.17 0.18 8.80
N GLY A 114 5.59 0.16 7.54
CA GLY A 114 6.77 -0.62 7.11
C GLY A 114 8.05 -0.17 7.82
N ALA A 115 8.27 1.14 7.88
CA ALA A 115 9.44 1.72 8.52
C ALA A 115 9.50 1.43 10.04
N LEU A 116 8.36 1.45 10.73
CA LEU A 116 8.25 1.09 12.15
C LEU A 116 8.65 -0.38 12.41
N ASN A 117 8.53 -1.24 11.41
CA ASN A 117 8.98 -2.63 11.46
C ASN A 117 10.43 -2.81 10.96
N GLY A 118 11.18 -1.73 10.78
CA GLY A 118 12.58 -1.75 10.37
C GLY A 118 12.80 -2.03 8.89
N ILE A 119 11.77 -1.91 8.05
CA ILE A 119 11.84 -2.17 6.63
C ILE A 119 11.96 -0.85 5.87
N PRO A 120 12.94 -0.69 4.95
CA PRO A 120 12.99 0.45 4.04
C PRO A 120 11.64 0.66 3.35
N SER A 121 11.10 1.87 3.41
CA SER A 121 9.73 2.14 2.94
C SER A 121 9.65 3.45 2.16
N ILE A 122 8.89 3.44 1.06
CA ILE A 122 8.76 4.55 0.12
C ILE A 122 7.28 4.82 -0.14
N GLY A 123 6.87 6.09 -0.01
CA GLY A 123 5.57 6.57 -0.49
C GLY A 123 5.73 7.29 -1.82
N VAL A 124 4.88 6.98 -2.78
CA VAL A 124 4.90 7.57 -4.14
C VAL A 124 3.56 8.21 -4.44
N SER A 125 3.58 9.45 -4.90
CA SER A 125 2.36 10.22 -5.23
C SER A 125 2.52 10.93 -6.55
N LEU A 126 1.44 11.02 -7.31
CA LEU A 126 1.33 11.85 -8.50
C LEU A 126 0.60 13.14 -8.13
N ASP A 127 1.28 14.29 -8.27
CA ASP A 127 0.70 15.60 -7.99
C ASP A 127 -0.27 16.04 -9.11
N CYS A 128 -1.36 15.28 -9.23
CA CYS A 128 -2.43 15.55 -10.21
C CYS A 128 -3.74 14.98 -9.67
N LEU A 129 -4.78 15.81 -9.63
CA LEU A 129 -6.12 15.40 -9.20
C LEU A 129 -7.08 15.15 -10.36
N ARG A 130 -6.65 15.33 -11.60
CA ARG A 130 -7.51 15.15 -12.77
C ARG A 130 -7.83 13.66 -12.99
N PRO A 131 -9.06 13.32 -13.43
CA PRO A 131 -9.46 11.94 -13.70
C PRO A 131 -8.62 11.25 -14.79
N ASP A 132 -8.06 12.04 -15.71
CA ASP A 132 -7.22 11.62 -16.83
C ASP A 132 -5.71 11.64 -16.49
N ALA A 133 -5.37 11.66 -15.22
CA ALA A 133 -3.99 11.71 -14.75
C ALA A 133 -3.11 10.64 -15.42
N ASP A 134 -1.96 11.08 -15.92
CA ASP A 134 -0.96 10.22 -16.52
C ASP A 134 0.02 9.72 -15.45
N PHE A 135 0.06 8.41 -15.25
CA PHE A 135 0.94 7.74 -14.32
C PHE A 135 2.20 7.17 -15.00
N SER A 136 2.39 7.47 -16.28
CA SER A 136 3.56 6.96 -17.02
C SER A 136 4.89 7.56 -16.58
#